data_4612ae700bbc3b2b81820cb465cddc98
#
_entry.id   4612ae700bbc3b2b81820cb465cddc98
#
_cell.length_a   1.000
_cell.length_b   1.000
_cell.length_c   1.000
_cell.angle_alpha   90.00
_cell.angle_beta   90.00
_cell.angle_gamma   90.00
#
_symmetry.space_group_name_H-M   'P 1'
#
loop_
_entity.id
_entity.type
_entity.pdbx_description
1 polymer ?
#
loop_
_entity_poly.entity_id
_entity_poly.type
_entity_poly.pdbx_seq_one_letter_code
_entity_poly.pdbx_strand_id
1 'polypeptide(L)'
;MTQNAIEIAERLIQLQVSPSVMSSTSRIFEVLPETLSELGDPTVSLEKRDEVIDSVFPTEVRDTLKLLCEENNLHMWKEIAKQYDEIRATAERQIQVRLRYVTKPTEKQLLNIQKFVFDKYKTQHFDFQMQEDKALGGGFILEVGNDQYDWST
;
A
#
# COMPACT_ATOMS: atom_id res chain seq x y z
N MET A 1 1.07 -11.18 -22.05
CA MET A 1 0.41 -10.01 -21.45
C MET A 1 1.29 -9.44 -20.34
N THR A 2 1.78 -8.23 -20.52
CA THR A 2 2.66 -7.61 -19.55
C THR A 2 1.85 -7.10 -18.35
N GLN A 3 2.33 -7.39 -17.14
CA GLN A 3 1.76 -6.82 -15.93
C GLN A 3 2.11 -5.33 -15.89
N ASN A 4 1.17 -4.52 -15.45
CA ASN A 4 1.44 -3.09 -15.29
C ASN A 4 2.16 -2.82 -13.96
N ALA A 5 2.74 -1.61 -13.85
CA ALA A 5 3.53 -1.24 -12.68
C ALA A 5 2.71 -1.28 -11.38
N ILE A 6 1.43 -0.94 -11.45
CA ILE A 6 0.53 -0.94 -10.29
C ILE A 6 0.34 -2.36 -9.75
N GLU A 7 0.09 -3.33 -10.62
CA GLU A 7 -0.10 -4.73 -10.22
C GLU A 7 1.15 -5.30 -9.55
N ILE A 8 2.32 -4.98 -10.10
CA ILE A 8 3.60 -5.44 -9.55
C ILE A 8 3.86 -4.77 -8.19
N ALA A 9 3.59 -3.48 -8.07
CA ALA A 9 3.71 -2.76 -6.81
C ALA A 9 2.79 -3.33 -5.73
N GLU A 10 1.55 -3.62 -6.08
CA GLU A 10 0.58 -4.25 -5.17
C GLU A 10 1.06 -5.62 -4.70
N ARG A 11 1.65 -6.42 -5.60
CA ARG A 11 2.22 -7.72 -5.24
C ARG A 11 3.36 -7.58 -4.24
N LEU A 12 4.25 -6.61 -4.45
CA LEU A 12 5.36 -6.36 -3.53
C LEU A 12 4.85 -5.97 -2.14
N ILE A 13 3.78 -5.20 -2.07
CA ILE A 13 3.15 -4.83 -0.80
C ILE A 13 2.54 -6.06 -0.12
N GLN A 14 1.85 -6.91 -0.88
CA GLN A 14 1.27 -8.16 -0.36
C GLN A 14 2.34 -9.12 0.16
N LEU A 15 3.50 -9.16 -0.49
CA LEU A 15 4.64 -9.96 -0.07
C LEU A 15 5.37 -9.35 1.12
N GLN A 16 4.92 -8.21 1.62
CA GLN A 16 5.48 -7.50 2.77
C GLN A 16 6.92 -7.04 2.54
N VAL A 17 7.24 -6.68 1.30
CA VAL A 17 8.53 -6.06 0.98
C VAL A 17 8.56 -4.68 1.61
N SER A 18 9.57 -4.42 2.45
CA SER A 18 9.65 -3.18 3.20
C SER A 18 10.07 -1.99 2.34
N PRO A 19 9.73 -0.76 2.74
CA PRO A 19 10.21 0.45 2.06
C PRO A 19 11.74 0.52 2.01
N SER A 20 12.41 0.02 3.04
CA SER A 20 13.87 -0.03 3.11
C SER A 20 14.46 -0.89 1.98
N VAL A 21 13.87 -2.06 1.73
CA VAL A 21 14.27 -2.94 0.64
C VAL A 21 14.03 -2.29 -0.72
N MET A 22 12.89 -1.64 -0.90
CA MET A 22 12.58 -0.92 -2.12
C MET A 22 13.58 0.21 -2.39
N SER A 23 13.91 0.99 -1.37
CA SER A 23 14.88 2.08 -1.47
C SER A 23 16.27 1.56 -1.79
N SER A 24 16.68 0.47 -1.15
CA SER A 24 17.97 -0.16 -1.41
C SER A 24 18.08 -0.65 -2.86
N THR A 25 17.01 -1.25 -3.37
CA THR A 25 16.98 -1.74 -4.76
C THR A 25 17.09 -0.60 -5.75
N SER A 26 16.34 0.47 -5.56
CA SER A 26 16.40 1.66 -6.41
C SER A 26 17.78 2.29 -6.38
N ARG A 27 18.41 2.35 -5.20
CA ARG A 27 19.74 2.90 -5.03
C ARG A 27 20.79 2.08 -5.76
N ILE A 28 20.68 0.75 -5.77
CA ILE A 28 21.59 -0.11 -6.51
C ILE A 28 21.57 0.24 -8.00
N PHE A 29 20.40 0.45 -8.58
CA PHE A 29 20.28 0.86 -9.97
C PHE A 29 20.93 2.23 -10.23
N GLU A 30 20.81 3.16 -9.28
CA GLU A 30 21.41 4.50 -9.41
C GLU A 30 22.92 4.49 -9.28
N VAL A 31 23.44 3.71 -8.34
CA VAL A 31 24.88 3.66 -8.03
C VAL A 31 25.63 2.78 -9.02
N LEU A 32 24.97 1.75 -9.53
CA LEU A 32 25.57 0.79 -10.48
C LEU A 32 24.79 0.78 -11.80
N PRO A 33 24.89 1.85 -12.61
CA PRO A 33 24.14 1.91 -13.86
C PRO A 33 24.54 0.82 -14.86
N GLU A 34 25.76 0.28 -14.75
CA GLU A 34 26.20 -0.86 -15.54
C GLU A 34 25.38 -2.11 -15.26
N THR A 35 24.97 -2.32 -14.01
CA THR A 35 24.11 -3.43 -13.62
C THR A 35 22.77 -3.34 -14.33
N LEU A 36 22.18 -2.15 -14.38
CA LEU A 36 20.93 -1.93 -15.08
C LEU A 36 21.07 -2.22 -16.57
N SER A 37 22.16 -1.77 -17.20
CA SER A 37 22.43 -2.03 -18.61
C SER A 37 22.61 -3.53 -18.89
N GLU A 38 23.34 -4.24 -18.03
CA GLU A 38 23.58 -5.68 -18.17
C GLU A 38 22.29 -6.48 -18.04
N LEU A 39 21.47 -6.15 -17.03
CA LEU A 39 20.19 -6.85 -16.82
C LEU A 39 19.17 -6.56 -17.91
N GLY A 40 19.24 -5.41 -18.54
CA GLY A 40 18.36 -5.03 -19.64
C GLY A 40 18.84 -5.45 -21.02
N ASP A 41 20.04 -6.01 -21.11
CA ASP A 41 20.67 -6.38 -22.40
C ASP A 41 20.18 -7.75 -22.87
N PRO A 42 19.42 -7.82 -23.99
CA PRO A 42 18.91 -9.11 -24.49
C PRO A 42 20.02 -10.07 -24.97
N THR A 43 21.24 -9.59 -25.19
CA THR A 43 22.36 -10.46 -25.56
C THR A 43 22.96 -11.19 -24.36
N VAL A 44 22.70 -10.75 -23.14
CA VAL A 44 23.13 -11.43 -21.92
C VAL A 44 22.14 -12.55 -21.61
N SER A 45 22.63 -13.75 -21.32
CA SER A 45 21.74 -14.88 -21.00
C SER A 45 20.93 -14.63 -19.73
N LEU A 46 19.74 -15.21 -19.65
CA LEU A 46 18.91 -15.13 -18.45
C LEU A 46 19.61 -15.73 -17.24
N GLU A 47 20.34 -16.82 -17.43
CA GLU A 47 21.11 -17.47 -16.37
C GLU A 47 22.14 -16.50 -15.76
N LYS A 48 22.87 -15.76 -16.58
CA LYS A 48 23.84 -14.79 -16.12
C LYS A 48 23.16 -13.61 -15.41
N ARG A 49 22.05 -13.14 -15.98
CA ARG A 49 21.27 -12.06 -15.34
C ARG A 49 20.74 -12.48 -13.98
N ASP A 50 20.28 -13.72 -13.85
CA ASP A 50 19.82 -14.27 -12.58
C ASP A 50 20.96 -14.34 -11.54
N GLU A 51 22.17 -14.71 -11.97
CA GLU A 51 23.33 -14.73 -11.08
C GLU A 51 23.65 -13.33 -10.55
N VAL A 52 23.56 -12.31 -11.39
CA VAL A 52 23.78 -10.92 -10.99
C VAL A 52 22.72 -10.49 -9.97
N ILE A 53 21.46 -10.82 -10.22
CA ILE A 53 20.37 -10.47 -9.31
C ILE A 53 20.57 -11.14 -7.94
N ASP A 54 20.95 -12.40 -7.93
CA ASP A 54 21.19 -13.14 -6.67
C ASP A 54 22.40 -12.61 -5.89
N SER A 55 23.35 -12.01 -6.58
CA SER A 55 24.57 -11.49 -5.96
C SER A 55 24.44 -10.07 -5.44
N VAL A 56 23.59 -9.24 -6.06
CA VAL A 56 23.59 -7.79 -5.86
C VAL A 56 22.36 -7.31 -5.10
N PHE A 57 21.21 -7.94 -5.31
CA PHE A 57 19.93 -7.44 -4.82
C PHE A 57 19.43 -8.17 -3.56
N PRO A 58 18.63 -7.50 -2.72
CA PRO A 58 18.00 -8.15 -1.57
C PRO A 58 17.12 -9.32 -2.00
N THR A 59 17.05 -10.35 -1.15
CA THR A 59 16.30 -11.58 -1.43
C THR A 59 14.83 -11.31 -1.78
N GLU A 60 14.22 -10.35 -1.11
CA GLU A 60 12.79 -10.06 -1.20
C GLU A 60 12.36 -9.58 -2.59
N VAL A 61 13.26 -8.99 -3.37
CA VAL A 61 12.94 -8.46 -4.71
C VAL A 61 13.49 -9.31 -5.85
N ARG A 62 14.25 -10.36 -5.54
CA ARG A 62 14.94 -11.15 -6.57
C ARG A 62 13.99 -11.78 -7.57
N ASP A 63 12.93 -12.42 -7.11
CA ASP A 63 11.98 -13.07 -8.00
C ASP A 63 11.27 -12.09 -8.91
N THR A 64 10.90 -10.93 -8.39
CA THR A 64 10.28 -9.86 -9.18
C THR A 64 11.23 -9.35 -10.24
N LEU A 65 12.50 -9.12 -9.89
CA LEU A 65 13.50 -8.65 -10.85
C LEU A 65 13.78 -9.68 -11.93
N LYS A 66 13.84 -10.96 -11.59
CA LYS A 66 14.01 -12.04 -12.56
C LYS A 66 12.86 -12.09 -13.55
N LEU A 67 11.64 -11.94 -13.06
CA LEU A 67 10.45 -11.91 -13.91
C LEU A 67 10.50 -10.71 -14.87
N LEU A 68 10.87 -9.53 -14.37
CA LEU A 68 11.01 -8.34 -15.20
C LEU A 68 12.07 -8.51 -16.28
N CYS A 69 13.17 -9.20 -15.97
CA CYS A 69 14.21 -9.51 -16.95
C CYS A 69 13.70 -10.45 -18.03
N GLU A 70 12.96 -11.50 -17.66
CA GLU A 70 12.37 -12.43 -18.61
C GLU A 70 11.43 -11.74 -19.61
N GLU A 71 10.66 -10.77 -19.13
CA GLU A 71 9.67 -10.04 -19.92
C GLU A 71 10.26 -8.80 -20.60
N ASN A 72 11.56 -8.53 -20.42
CA ASN A 72 12.23 -7.33 -20.92
C ASN A 72 11.59 -6.04 -20.39
N ASN A 73 11.11 -6.06 -19.15
CA ASN A 73 10.38 -4.96 -18.51
C ASN A 73 11.14 -4.34 -17.33
N LEU A 74 12.46 -4.56 -17.25
CA LEU A 74 13.24 -4.03 -16.13
C LEU A 74 13.19 -2.51 -16.06
N HIS A 75 13.03 -1.83 -17.20
CA HIS A 75 12.86 -0.38 -17.26
C HIS A 75 11.65 0.12 -16.49
N MET A 76 10.70 -0.76 -16.18
CA MET A 76 9.52 -0.42 -15.39
C MET A 76 9.80 -0.27 -13.90
N TRP A 77 10.98 -0.64 -13.43
CA TRP A 77 11.28 -0.61 -12.00
C TRP A 77 11.03 0.76 -11.36
N LYS A 78 11.43 1.83 -12.03
CA LYS A 78 11.27 3.19 -11.53
C LYS A 78 9.78 3.52 -11.31
N GLU A 79 8.94 3.14 -12.26
CA GLU A 79 7.50 3.34 -12.15
C GLU A 79 6.89 2.44 -11.07
N ILE A 80 7.35 1.20 -10.96
CA ILE A 80 6.92 0.26 -9.92
C ILE A 80 7.22 0.83 -8.53
N ALA A 81 8.42 1.35 -8.32
CA ALA A 81 8.82 1.96 -7.05
C ALA A 81 7.95 3.17 -6.72
N LYS A 82 7.65 3.99 -7.71
CA LYS A 82 6.76 5.15 -7.55
C LYS A 82 5.36 4.72 -7.13
N GLN A 83 4.79 3.72 -7.80
CA GLN A 83 3.46 3.21 -7.47
C GLN A 83 3.43 2.57 -6.08
N TYR A 84 4.48 1.85 -5.72
CA TYR A 84 4.63 1.30 -4.37
C TYR A 84 4.54 2.39 -3.31
N ASP A 85 5.27 3.48 -3.48
CA ASP A 85 5.27 4.60 -2.53
C ASP A 85 3.89 5.27 -2.47
N GLU A 86 3.25 5.48 -3.60
CA GLU A 86 1.92 6.12 -3.66
C GLU A 86 0.84 5.27 -2.99
N ILE A 87 0.85 3.96 -3.23
CA ILE A 87 -0.12 3.04 -2.62
C ILE A 87 0.06 3.00 -1.11
N ARG A 88 1.32 2.92 -0.64
CA ARG A 88 1.60 2.93 0.80
C ARG A 88 1.22 4.24 1.46
N ALA A 89 1.51 5.37 0.82
CA ALA A 89 1.15 6.69 1.34
C ALA A 89 -0.37 6.83 1.47
N THR A 90 -1.12 6.31 0.51
CA THR A 90 -2.58 6.32 0.55
C THR A 90 -3.10 5.44 1.70
N ALA A 91 -2.50 4.27 1.91
CA ALA A 91 -2.87 3.37 3.01
C ALA A 91 -2.54 3.98 4.38
N GLU A 92 -1.43 4.70 4.49
CA GLU A 92 -1.03 5.37 5.71
C GLU A 92 -1.90 6.60 6.04
N ARG A 93 -2.56 7.17 5.04
CA ARG A 93 -3.51 8.27 5.22
C ARG A 93 -4.88 7.77 5.63
N GLN A 94 -4.92 6.92 6.64
CA GLN A 94 -6.19 6.44 7.16
C GLN A 94 -6.96 7.59 7.78
N ILE A 95 -8.25 7.67 7.47
CA ILE A 95 -9.14 8.62 8.10
C ILE A 95 -9.50 8.06 9.47
N GLN A 96 -9.28 8.84 10.52
CA GLN A 96 -9.68 8.43 11.86
C GLN A 96 -11.17 8.66 12.07
N VAL A 97 -11.86 7.61 12.47
CA VAL A 97 -13.28 7.63 12.77
C VAL A 97 -13.47 7.28 14.24
N ARG A 98 -14.10 8.18 14.99
CA ARG A 98 -14.41 7.95 16.39
C ARG A 98 -15.92 8.00 16.58
N LEU A 99 -16.49 6.91 17.13
CA LEU A 99 -17.88 6.86 17.49
C LEU A 99 -18.00 6.91 19.02
N ARG A 100 -18.65 7.97 19.53
CA ARG A 100 -18.95 8.07 20.95
C ARG A 100 -20.41 7.68 21.16
N TYR A 101 -20.69 6.88 22.20
CA TYR A 101 -21.99 6.32 22.44
C TYR A 101 -22.26 6.19 23.95
N VAL A 102 -23.54 6.18 24.32
CA VAL A 102 -23.97 5.84 25.69
C VAL A 102 -24.28 4.34 25.75
N THR A 103 -25.06 3.85 24.79
CA THR A 103 -25.39 2.44 24.65
C THR A 103 -24.69 1.89 23.42
N LYS A 104 -23.98 0.77 23.58
CA LYS A 104 -23.23 0.17 22.49
C LYS A 104 -24.13 -0.08 21.27
N PRO A 105 -23.74 0.37 20.07
CA PRO A 105 -24.55 0.18 18.88
C PRO A 105 -24.65 -1.29 18.49
N THR A 106 -25.79 -1.66 17.88
CA THR A 106 -26.00 -2.99 17.32
C THR A 106 -25.16 -3.16 16.07
N GLU A 107 -24.98 -4.43 15.63
CA GLU A 107 -24.26 -4.72 14.40
C GLU A 107 -24.88 -3.99 13.20
N LYS A 108 -26.21 -3.94 13.13
CA LYS A 108 -26.92 -3.24 12.07
C LYS A 108 -26.63 -1.75 12.08
N GLN A 109 -26.60 -1.13 13.26
CA GLN A 109 -26.27 0.29 13.42
C GLN A 109 -24.83 0.56 12.99
N LEU A 110 -23.89 -0.32 13.39
CA LEU A 110 -22.48 -0.19 12.98
C LEU A 110 -22.32 -0.29 11.46
N LEU A 111 -22.98 -1.25 10.83
CA LEU A 111 -22.94 -1.40 9.37
C LEU A 111 -23.48 -0.15 8.67
N ASN A 112 -24.55 0.42 9.17
CA ASN A 112 -25.11 1.65 8.60
C ASN A 112 -24.16 2.84 8.74
N ILE A 113 -23.48 2.95 9.88
CA ILE A 113 -22.48 4.00 10.12
C ILE A 113 -21.28 3.82 9.19
N GLN A 114 -20.78 2.61 9.08
CA GLN A 114 -19.66 2.30 8.18
C GLN A 114 -20.01 2.61 6.73
N LYS A 115 -21.22 2.25 6.30
CA LYS A 115 -21.69 2.54 4.96
C LYS A 115 -21.81 4.05 4.72
N PHE A 116 -22.31 4.78 5.69
CA PHE A 116 -22.40 6.25 5.62
C PHE A 116 -21.02 6.86 5.42
N VAL A 117 -20.03 6.44 6.21
CA VAL A 117 -18.67 6.95 6.13
C VAL A 117 -18.04 6.60 4.78
N PHE A 118 -18.19 5.35 4.34
CA PHE A 118 -17.68 4.91 3.05
C PHE A 118 -18.27 5.72 1.89
N ASP A 119 -19.59 5.91 1.88
CA ASP A 119 -20.27 6.63 0.80
C ASP A 119 -19.88 8.11 0.77
N LYS A 120 -19.69 8.72 1.92
CA LYS A 120 -19.38 10.13 2.02
C LYS A 120 -17.92 10.46 1.71
N TYR A 121 -16.99 9.63 2.19
CA TYR A 121 -15.56 9.90 2.09
C TYR A 121 -14.85 9.10 1.00
N LYS A 122 -15.54 8.16 0.37
CA LYS A 122 -15.04 7.38 -0.78
C LYS A 122 -13.73 6.66 -0.52
N THR A 123 -13.51 6.19 0.70
CA THR A 123 -12.33 5.42 1.06
C THR A 123 -12.72 4.23 1.94
N GLN A 124 -11.94 3.15 1.85
CA GLN A 124 -12.07 1.97 2.70
C GLN A 124 -11.04 1.94 3.82
N HIS A 125 -10.16 2.95 3.89
CA HIS A 125 -9.07 2.99 4.85
C HIS A 125 -9.45 3.86 6.04
N PHE A 126 -10.12 3.23 7.03
CA PHE A 126 -10.52 3.90 8.26
C PHE A 126 -9.87 3.24 9.46
N ASP A 127 -9.40 4.07 10.39
CA ASP A 127 -9.08 3.63 11.74
C ASP A 127 -10.32 3.90 12.61
N PHE A 128 -11.10 2.86 12.88
CA PHE A 128 -12.39 2.97 13.53
C PHE A 128 -12.24 2.71 15.02
N GLN A 129 -12.54 3.73 15.85
CA GLN A 129 -12.49 3.62 17.30
C GLN A 129 -13.86 3.87 17.89
N MET A 130 -14.22 3.10 18.91
CA MET A 130 -15.47 3.24 19.63
C MET A 130 -15.18 3.64 21.07
N GLN A 131 -15.91 4.62 21.59
CA GLN A 131 -15.74 5.10 22.94
C GLN A 131 -17.07 5.29 23.63
N GLU A 132 -17.23 4.70 24.82
CA GLU A 132 -18.38 4.95 25.66
C GLU A 132 -18.22 6.32 26.32
N ASP A 133 -19.26 7.16 26.20
CA ASP A 133 -19.27 8.50 26.80
C ASP A 133 -20.59 8.73 27.52
N LYS A 134 -20.55 8.54 28.83
CA LYS A 134 -21.73 8.68 29.70
C LYS A 134 -22.22 10.12 29.81
N ALA A 135 -21.43 11.08 29.40
CA ALA A 135 -21.83 12.49 29.42
C ALA A 135 -22.84 12.83 28.33
N LEU A 136 -22.98 11.96 27.31
CA LEU A 136 -24.02 12.12 26.31
C LEU A 136 -25.37 11.74 26.91
N GLY A 137 -26.40 12.45 26.54
CA GLY A 137 -27.77 12.15 27.00
C GLY A 137 -28.40 10.94 26.34
N GLY A 138 -27.81 10.46 25.27
CA GLY A 138 -28.24 9.34 24.45
C GLY A 138 -27.80 9.53 23.01
N GLY A 139 -28.00 8.49 22.18
CA GLY A 139 -27.60 8.55 20.77
C GLY A 139 -26.10 8.44 20.55
N PHE A 140 -25.64 9.01 19.47
CA PHE A 140 -24.25 8.86 19.00
C PHE A 140 -23.67 10.20 18.58
N ILE A 141 -22.35 10.35 18.77
CA ILE A 141 -21.57 11.40 18.10
C ILE A 141 -20.51 10.71 17.25
N LEU A 142 -20.53 10.99 15.95
CA LEU A 142 -19.56 10.45 15.00
C LEU A 142 -18.56 11.54 14.61
N GLU A 143 -17.28 11.26 14.83
CA GLU A 143 -16.19 12.16 14.43
C GLU A 143 -15.42 11.48 13.31
N VAL A 144 -15.33 12.14 12.14
CA VAL A 144 -14.58 11.63 10.98
C VAL A 144 -13.57 12.69 10.58
N GLY A 145 -12.30 12.46 10.90
CA GLY A 145 -11.25 13.46 10.71
C GLY A 145 -11.60 14.72 11.49
N ASN A 146 -11.81 15.83 10.80
CA ASN A 146 -12.21 17.11 11.42
C ASN A 146 -13.72 17.34 11.40
N ASP A 147 -14.50 16.44 10.82
CA ASP A 147 -15.95 16.57 10.73
C ASP A 147 -16.62 15.87 11.92
N GLN A 148 -17.70 16.47 12.40
CA GLN A 148 -18.46 15.89 13.50
C GLN A 148 -19.93 15.81 13.12
N TYR A 149 -20.53 14.65 13.37
CA TYR A 149 -21.96 14.39 13.15
C TYR A 149 -22.59 14.06 14.50
N ASP A 150 -23.48 14.94 14.94
CA ASP A 150 -24.13 14.79 16.25
C ASP A 150 -25.52 14.20 16.08
N TRP A 151 -25.65 12.94 16.45
CA TRP A 151 -26.93 12.21 16.48
C TRP A 151 -27.36 11.93 17.93
N SER A 152 -26.94 12.77 18.87
CA SER A 152 -27.34 12.64 20.26
C SER A 152 -28.80 13.07 20.44
N THR A 153 -29.44 12.49 21.44
CA THR A 153 -30.84 12.83 21.79
C THR A 153 -30.90 13.85 22.91
#